data_9449b3a77473e4bd581de1f6574b19e2
#
_entry.id   9449b3a77473e4bd581de1f6574b19e2
#
_cell.length_a   1.000
_cell.length_b   1.000
_cell.length_c   1.000
_cell.angle_alpha   90.00
_cell.angle_beta   90.00
_cell.angle_gamma   90.00
#
_symmetry.space_group_name_H-M   'P 1'
#
loop_
_entity.id
_entity.type
_entity.pdbx_description
1 polymer ?
#
loop_
_entity_poly.entity_id
_entity_poly.type
_entity_poly.pdbx_seq_one_letter_code
_entity_poly.pdbx_strand_id
1 'polypeptide(L)'
;MKKTLLFVLCCLVITTVGYSQRFVSLFNGKDLSGWEIHGTEKWYVDNGELIAESGPDKQYGYLTTKKPYKNFILTLEFKQEANGNSGVFIRSTVEGTKVSGWQVEIAPPDLFTGGIYESYGRGWLIKPKPEDEKALKYGEWNKMKIEVNGNEVTSWLNGKQMVHLKDEKIGKGEGGIALQIHAGGGIKVRWKNLRIKELK
;
A
#
# COMPACT_ATOMS: atom_id res chain seq x y z
N MET A 1 60.93 32.84 32.47
CA MET A 1 59.49 32.72 32.72
C MET A 1 58.88 32.00 31.43
N LYS A 2 58.59 30.72 31.56
CA LYS A 2 57.96 29.95 30.43
C LYS A 2 56.43 30.03 30.57
N LYS A 3 55.73 30.60 29.58
CA LYS A 3 54.26 30.65 29.54
C LYS A 3 53.75 29.36 28.90
N THR A 4 53.10 28.49 29.69
CA THR A 4 52.43 27.29 29.23
C THR A 4 51.05 27.66 28.67
N LEU A 5 50.85 27.47 27.38
CA LEU A 5 49.55 27.70 26.69
C LEU A 5 48.70 26.41 26.81
N LEU A 6 47.61 26.49 27.58
CA LEU A 6 46.67 25.38 27.76
C LEU A 6 45.66 25.42 26.62
N PHE A 7 45.72 24.43 25.71
CA PHE A 7 44.73 24.25 24.66
C PHE A 7 43.56 23.44 25.22
N VAL A 8 42.41 24.09 25.40
CA VAL A 8 41.17 23.41 25.77
C VAL A 8 40.52 22.92 24.47
N LEU A 9 40.58 21.59 24.25
CA LEU A 9 39.91 20.94 23.15
C LEU A 9 38.42 20.76 23.48
N CYS A 10 37.56 21.61 22.91
CA CYS A 10 36.11 21.52 23.10
C CYS A 10 35.56 20.44 22.15
N CYS A 11 35.33 19.22 22.66
CA CYS A 11 34.67 18.17 21.90
C CYS A 11 33.18 18.48 21.71
N LEU A 12 32.79 18.93 20.52
CA LEU A 12 31.39 19.04 20.13
C LEU A 12 30.81 17.62 19.99
N VAL A 13 30.03 17.16 20.95
CA VAL A 13 29.24 15.95 20.85
C VAL A 13 28.01 16.27 20.00
N ILE A 14 28.06 15.93 18.71
CA ILE A 14 26.89 16.00 17.83
C ILE A 14 25.99 14.80 18.17
N THR A 15 24.99 15.01 19.01
CA THR A 15 23.92 14.03 19.24
C THR A 15 23.01 14.01 18.02
N THR A 16 23.18 13.02 17.15
CA THR A 16 22.22 12.73 16.10
C THR A 16 20.95 12.19 16.75
N VAL A 17 19.93 13.04 16.88
CA VAL A 17 18.59 12.59 17.26
C VAL A 17 18.07 11.70 16.13
N GLY A 18 18.19 10.40 16.31
CA GLY A 18 17.59 9.41 15.41
C GLY A 18 16.06 9.54 15.49
N TYR A 19 15.45 10.23 14.54
CA TYR A 19 14.00 10.19 14.38
C TYR A 19 13.61 8.76 14.04
N SER A 20 13.12 8.00 15.03
CA SER A 20 12.44 6.74 14.77
C SER A 20 11.23 7.05 13.88
N GLN A 21 11.29 6.58 12.65
CA GLN A 21 10.16 6.74 11.71
C GLN A 21 8.96 5.99 12.28
N ARG A 22 7.91 6.74 12.60
CA ARG A 22 6.68 6.20 13.19
C ARG A 22 5.65 5.92 12.10
N PHE A 23 4.75 4.97 12.36
CA PHE A 23 3.56 4.81 11.54
C PHE A 23 2.67 6.04 11.66
N VAL A 24 2.32 6.62 10.52
CA VAL A 24 1.34 7.69 10.39
C VAL A 24 0.08 7.17 9.70
N SER A 25 -1.07 7.75 9.99
CA SER A 25 -2.31 7.39 9.33
C SER A 25 -2.35 7.96 7.91
N LEU A 26 -2.67 7.11 6.92
CA LEU A 26 -2.97 7.52 5.55
C LEU A 26 -4.44 7.89 5.37
N PHE A 27 -5.31 7.37 6.23
CA PHE A 27 -6.74 7.63 6.21
C PHE A 27 -7.17 8.14 7.59
N ASN A 28 -7.84 9.29 7.63
CA ASN A 28 -8.20 9.98 8.86
C ASN A 28 -9.51 9.49 9.49
N GLY A 29 -10.25 8.57 8.82
CA GLY A 29 -11.55 8.05 9.27
C GLY A 29 -12.71 9.02 9.14
N LYS A 30 -12.53 10.18 8.48
CA LYS A 30 -13.55 11.23 8.38
C LYS A 30 -13.88 11.61 6.94
N ASP A 31 -12.88 11.72 6.10
CA ASP A 31 -12.99 12.17 4.71
C ASP A 31 -11.84 11.63 3.85
N LEU A 32 -11.83 11.98 2.57
CA LEU A 32 -10.82 11.58 1.60
C LEU A 32 -9.68 12.59 1.48
N SER A 33 -9.42 13.41 2.49
CA SER A 33 -8.29 14.35 2.50
C SER A 33 -6.97 13.59 2.29
N GLY A 34 -6.16 14.07 1.32
CA GLY A 34 -4.90 13.41 0.94
C GLY A 34 -5.05 12.33 -0.14
N TRP A 35 -6.27 12.09 -0.62
CA TRP A 35 -6.60 11.15 -1.67
C TRP A 35 -7.24 11.83 -2.87
N GLU A 36 -7.24 11.15 -4.02
CA GLU A 36 -7.83 11.56 -5.28
C GLU A 36 -8.57 10.38 -5.91
N ILE A 37 -9.81 10.63 -6.39
CA ILE A 37 -10.66 9.62 -7.03
C ILE A 37 -10.41 9.65 -8.54
N HIS A 38 -10.27 8.45 -9.14
CA HIS A 38 -10.18 8.23 -10.57
C HIS A 38 -11.19 7.18 -10.99
N GLY A 39 -12.10 7.53 -11.89
CA GLY A 39 -13.21 6.70 -12.34
C GLY A 39 -14.55 7.16 -11.78
N THR A 40 -15.57 6.33 -11.96
CA THR A 40 -16.96 6.61 -11.54
C THR A 40 -17.35 5.84 -10.27
N GLU A 41 -16.44 5.07 -9.70
CA GLU A 41 -16.61 4.28 -8.49
C GLU A 41 -16.90 5.18 -7.30
N LYS A 42 -17.73 4.67 -6.41
CA LYS A 42 -18.08 5.41 -5.20
C LYS A 42 -17.05 5.15 -4.11
N TRP A 43 -16.43 6.22 -3.66
CA TRP A 43 -15.52 6.23 -2.51
C TRP A 43 -16.07 7.16 -1.45
N TYR A 44 -16.40 6.65 -0.30
CA TYR A 44 -16.98 7.44 0.78
C TYR A 44 -16.61 6.90 2.15
N VAL A 45 -16.86 7.69 3.17
CA VAL A 45 -16.59 7.31 4.57
C VAL A 45 -17.90 7.10 5.31
N ASP A 46 -18.01 5.98 5.99
CA ASP A 46 -19.11 5.65 6.88
C ASP A 46 -18.58 4.99 8.15
N ASN A 47 -18.97 5.51 9.32
CA ASN A 47 -18.58 5.02 10.64
C ASN A 47 -17.05 4.82 10.81
N GLY A 48 -16.25 5.71 10.24
CA GLY A 48 -14.78 5.66 10.32
C GLY A 48 -14.13 4.67 9.36
N GLU A 49 -14.90 4.00 8.51
CA GLU A 49 -14.44 3.10 7.47
C GLU A 49 -14.49 3.78 6.10
N LEU A 50 -13.49 3.53 5.27
CA LEU A 50 -13.50 3.89 3.87
C LEU A 50 -14.21 2.79 3.09
N ILE A 51 -15.23 3.15 2.32
CA ILE A 51 -16.03 2.22 1.53
C ILE A 51 -15.81 2.49 0.07
N ALA A 52 -15.60 1.43 -0.68
CA ALA A 52 -15.45 1.41 -2.12
C ALA A 52 -16.53 0.53 -2.76
N GLU A 53 -17.27 1.09 -3.71
CA GLU A 53 -18.31 0.38 -4.46
C GLU A 53 -18.17 0.64 -5.96
N SER A 54 -18.50 -0.37 -6.76
CA SER A 54 -18.52 -0.23 -8.24
C SER A 54 -19.37 0.95 -8.68
N GLY A 55 -18.87 1.68 -9.64
CA GLY A 55 -19.55 2.78 -10.31
C GLY A 55 -20.58 2.32 -11.35
N PRO A 56 -21.32 3.26 -11.94
CA PRO A 56 -22.36 2.97 -12.91
C PRO A 56 -21.82 2.44 -14.25
N ASP A 57 -20.59 2.81 -14.63
CA ASP A 57 -19.95 2.37 -15.87
C ASP A 57 -19.31 0.98 -15.75
N LYS A 58 -19.21 0.42 -14.53
CA LYS A 58 -18.63 -0.90 -14.22
C LYS A 58 -17.19 -1.06 -14.73
N GLN A 59 -16.47 0.01 -14.86
CA GLN A 59 -15.06 0.01 -15.26
C GLN A 59 -14.14 -0.10 -14.05
N TYR A 60 -12.85 0.11 -14.25
CA TYR A 60 -11.89 0.23 -13.17
C TYR A 60 -11.98 1.59 -12.50
N GLY A 61 -11.88 1.63 -11.18
CA GLY A 61 -11.72 2.86 -10.44
C GLY A 61 -10.70 2.77 -9.34
N TYR A 62 -10.14 3.91 -9.00
CA TYR A 62 -9.02 3.99 -8.08
C TYR A 62 -9.18 5.16 -7.12
N LEU A 63 -8.68 4.96 -5.91
CA LEU A 63 -8.44 6.01 -4.94
C LEU A 63 -6.94 6.10 -4.67
N THR A 64 -6.30 7.21 -5.08
CA THR A 64 -4.84 7.35 -5.06
C THR A 64 -4.38 8.35 -4.01
N THR A 65 -3.22 8.12 -3.41
CA THR A 65 -2.59 9.13 -2.55
C THR A 65 -2.03 10.29 -3.39
N LYS A 66 -2.26 11.53 -2.95
CA LYS A 66 -1.68 12.73 -3.58
C LYS A 66 -0.16 12.81 -3.42
N LYS A 67 0.40 12.14 -2.39
CA LYS A 67 1.83 12.07 -2.14
C LYS A 67 2.39 10.75 -2.69
N PRO A 68 3.54 10.77 -3.38
CA PRO A 68 4.27 9.55 -3.74
C PRO A 68 4.97 8.94 -2.53
N TYR A 69 5.27 7.62 -2.62
CA TYR A 69 6.00 6.86 -1.61
C TYR A 69 6.99 5.92 -2.26
N LYS A 70 8.25 5.93 -1.81
CA LYS A 70 9.32 5.11 -2.39
C LYS A 70 9.58 3.85 -1.59
N ASN A 71 10.08 3.97 -0.36
CA ASN A 71 10.34 2.86 0.55
C ASN A 71 9.42 2.99 1.75
N PHE A 72 8.67 1.96 2.07
CA PHE A 72 7.70 2.04 3.15
C PHE A 72 7.22 0.68 3.64
N ILE A 73 6.64 0.68 4.82
CA ILE A 73 5.77 -0.37 5.33
C ILE A 73 4.36 0.21 5.37
N LEU A 74 3.44 -0.40 4.65
CA LEU A 74 2.01 -0.13 4.68
C LEU A 74 1.31 -1.23 5.46
N THR A 75 0.44 -0.84 6.39
CA THR A 75 -0.49 -1.75 7.05
C THR A 75 -1.91 -1.25 6.84
N LEU A 76 -2.83 -2.16 6.63
CA LEU A 76 -4.24 -1.85 6.43
C LEU A 76 -5.10 -3.03 6.84
N GLU A 77 -6.38 -2.76 7.06
CA GLU A 77 -7.40 -3.78 7.19
C GLU A 77 -8.42 -3.62 6.07
N PHE A 78 -8.83 -4.74 5.47
CA PHE A 78 -9.85 -4.77 4.44
C PHE A 78 -10.89 -5.84 4.71
N LYS A 79 -12.11 -5.61 4.22
CA LYS A 79 -13.21 -6.58 4.22
C LYS A 79 -13.86 -6.57 2.85
N GLN A 80 -13.83 -7.72 2.21
CA GLN A 80 -14.50 -7.92 0.93
C GLN A 80 -15.99 -8.22 1.18
N GLU A 81 -16.84 -7.33 0.67
CA GLU A 81 -18.27 -7.57 0.56
C GLU A 81 -18.55 -7.77 -0.94
N ALA A 82 -19.64 -8.35 -1.32
CA ALA A 82 -20.06 -8.56 -2.72
C ALA A 82 -18.91 -8.54 -3.76
N ASN A 83 -18.49 -9.69 -4.23
CA ASN A 83 -17.46 -9.89 -5.27
C ASN A 83 -16.18 -9.06 -5.09
N GLY A 84 -15.65 -8.96 -3.92
CA GLY A 84 -14.61 -8.00 -3.51
C GLY A 84 -13.27 -8.07 -4.25
N ASN A 85 -13.25 -8.01 -5.59
CA ASN A 85 -12.02 -7.92 -6.38
C ASN A 85 -11.48 -6.49 -6.35
N SER A 86 -10.29 -6.34 -5.83
CA SER A 86 -9.64 -5.08 -5.49
C SER A 86 -8.11 -5.24 -5.54
N GLY A 87 -7.38 -4.31 -4.95
CA GLY A 87 -5.93 -4.39 -4.85
C GLY A 87 -5.33 -3.12 -4.26
N VAL A 88 -4.08 -3.24 -3.89
CA VAL A 88 -3.26 -2.12 -3.41
C VAL A 88 -2.09 -1.92 -4.35
N PHE A 89 -2.12 -0.85 -5.13
CA PHE A 89 -1.01 -0.47 -5.98
C PHE A 89 0.07 0.25 -5.19
N ILE A 90 1.31 -0.03 -5.54
CA ILE A 90 2.51 0.59 -4.99
C ILE A 90 3.31 1.24 -6.11
N ARG A 91 3.94 2.38 -5.83
CA ARG A 91 4.74 3.15 -6.81
C ARG A 91 4.00 3.32 -8.13
N SER A 92 2.71 3.63 -8.03
CA SER A 92 1.80 3.69 -9.17
C SER A 92 1.69 5.10 -9.73
N THR A 93 1.45 5.16 -11.05
CA THR A 93 1.06 6.38 -11.76
C THR A 93 -0.31 6.18 -12.36
N VAL A 94 -1.10 7.25 -12.41
CA VAL A 94 -2.48 7.22 -12.88
C VAL A 94 -2.65 8.20 -14.03
N GLU A 95 -3.28 7.75 -15.10
CA GLU A 95 -3.71 8.55 -16.24
C GLU A 95 -5.18 8.21 -16.54
N GLY A 96 -6.09 9.12 -16.18
CA GLY A 96 -7.52 8.83 -16.20
C GLY A 96 -7.86 7.67 -15.26
N THR A 97 -8.38 6.56 -15.80
CA THR A 97 -8.64 5.30 -15.10
C THR A 97 -7.60 4.22 -15.40
N LYS A 98 -6.47 4.57 -16.00
CA LYS A 98 -5.36 3.68 -16.26
C LYS A 98 -4.31 3.84 -15.18
N VAL A 99 -4.13 2.81 -14.36
CA VAL A 99 -3.09 2.76 -13.32
C VAL A 99 -1.96 1.86 -13.78
N SER A 100 -0.76 2.41 -13.90
CA SER A 100 0.47 1.66 -14.14
C SER A 100 1.24 1.53 -12.84
N GLY A 101 1.89 0.39 -12.61
CA GLY A 101 2.63 0.07 -11.39
C GLY A 101 2.41 -1.37 -10.96
N TRP A 102 2.67 -1.63 -9.70
CA TRP A 102 2.62 -2.99 -9.14
C TRP A 102 1.50 -3.09 -8.14
N GLN A 103 0.63 -4.05 -8.35
CA GLN A 103 -0.51 -4.35 -7.49
C GLN A 103 -0.18 -5.51 -6.57
N VAL A 104 -0.41 -5.32 -5.27
CA VAL A 104 -0.62 -6.41 -4.33
C VAL A 104 -2.10 -6.76 -4.39
N GLU A 105 -2.40 -7.96 -4.86
CA GLU A 105 -3.75 -8.41 -5.16
C GLU A 105 -4.62 -8.54 -3.91
N ILE A 106 -5.89 -8.18 -4.03
CA ILE A 106 -6.98 -8.50 -3.09
C ILE A 106 -8.14 -8.99 -3.93
N ALA A 107 -8.36 -10.30 -3.93
CA ALA A 107 -9.35 -10.95 -4.77
C ALA A 107 -10.18 -11.97 -3.96
N PRO A 108 -11.30 -12.46 -4.49
CA PRO A 108 -11.99 -13.61 -3.92
C PRO A 108 -11.08 -14.83 -3.75
N PRO A 109 -11.46 -15.85 -2.96
CA PRO A 109 -10.67 -17.05 -2.75
C PRO A 109 -10.14 -17.67 -4.07
N ASP A 110 -8.94 -18.22 -4.03
CA ASP A 110 -8.26 -18.89 -5.16
C ASP A 110 -7.89 -17.95 -6.32
N LEU A 111 -7.89 -16.64 -6.10
CA LEU A 111 -7.53 -15.61 -7.08
C LEU A 111 -6.31 -14.78 -6.65
N PHE A 112 -5.40 -15.40 -5.89
CA PHE A 112 -4.03 -14.94 -5.62
C PHE A 112 -3.92 -13.70 -4.73
N THR A 113 -4.82 -13.52 -3.72
CA THR A 113 -4.69 -12.44 -2.73
C THR A 113 -3.30 -12.43 -2.09
N GLY A 114 -2.62 -11.29 -2.14
CA GLY A 114 -1.25 -11.10 -1.67
C GLY A 114 -0.18 -11.31 -2.75
N GLY A 115 -0.52 -11.82 -3.93
CA GLY A 115 0.37 -11.90 -5.09
C GLY A 115 0.71 -10.53 -5.67
N ILE A 116 1.71 -10.45 -6.54
CA ILE A 116 2.15 -9.21 -7.17
C ILE A 116 1.95 -9.27 -8.67
N TYR A 117 1.19 -8.30 -9.18
CA TYR A 117 0.86 -8.13 -10.59
C TYR A 117 1.39 -6.79 -11.11
N GLU A 118 2.03 -6.77 -12.27
CA GLU A 118 2.44 -5.54 -12.94
C GLU A 118 1.38 -5.11 -13.96
N SER A 119 0.65 -4.05 -13.63
CA SER A 119 -0.41 -3.49 -14.47
C SER A 119 0.15 -2.79 -15.69
N TYR A 120 -0.42 -3.05 -16.87
CA TYR A 120 0.06 -2.59 -18.17
C TYR A 120 1.54 -2.92 -18.44
N GLY A 121 2.02 -4.03 -17.86
CA GLY A 121 3.38 -4.49 -18.00
C GLY A 121 3.47 -6.01 -18.19
N ARG A 122 4.23 -6.67 -17.32
CA ARG A 122 4.54 -8.11 -17.42
C ARG A 122 3.43 -9.05 -16.90
N GLY A 123 2.35 -8.49 -16.30
CA GLY A 123 1.30 -9.29 -15.69
C GLY A 123 1.74 -9.86 -14.33
N TRP A 124 1.40 -11.11 -14.05
CA TRP A 124 1.78 -11.78 -12.81
C TRP A 124 3.29 -11.95 -12.68
N LEU A 125 3.86 -11.35 -11.64
CA LEU A 125 5.27 -11.50 -11.30
C LEU A 125 5.49 -12.63 -10.33
N ILE A 126 4.60 -12.76 -9.34
CA ILE A 126 4.61 -13.84 -8.34
C ILE A 126 3.21 -14.04 -7.78
N LYS A 127 2.83 -15.30 -7.60
CA LYS A 127 1.56 -15.70 -6.99
C LYS A 127 1.84 -16.38 -5.66
N PRO A 128 0.95 -16.25 -4.65
CA PRO A 128 1.05 -17.05 -3.43
C PRO A 128 0.85 -18.54 -3.75
N LYS A 129 1.32 -19.38 -2.86
CA LYS A 129 1.02 -20.82 -2.95
C LYS A 129 -0.43 -21.06 -2.55
N PRO A 130 -1.11 -22.08 -3.12
CA PRO A 130 -2.51 -22.37 -2.79
C PRO A 130 -2.76 -22.59 -1.29
N GLU A 131 -1.82 -23.19 -0.58
CA GLU A 131 -1.92 -23.39 0.86
C GLU A 131 -1.85 -22.06 1.65
N ASP A 132 -1.16 -21.05 1.12
CA ASP A 132 -1.02 -19.75 1.77
C ASP A 132 -2.29 -18.89 1.55
N GLU A 133 -3.02 -19.07 0.45
CA GLU A 133 -4.28 -18.37 0.18
C GLU A 133 -5.37 -18.69 1.21
N LYS A 134 -5.28 -19.81 1.92
CA LYS A 134 -6.15 -20.15 3.05
C LYS A 134 -6.07 -19.17 4.22
N ALA A 135 -5.08 -18.26 4.22
CA ALA A 135 -5.01 -17.17 5.18
C ALA A 135 -6.12 -16.11 4.95
N LEU A 136 -6.74 -16.06 3.77
CA LEU A 136 -7.84 -15.16 3.46
C LEU A 136 -9.11 -15.58 4.21
N LYS A 137 -9.69 -14.64 4.93
CA LYS A 137 -11.00 -14.77 5.57
C LYS A 137 -12.02 -13.96 4.76
N TYR A 138 -12.53 -14.56 3.70
CA TYR A 138 -13.47 -13.87 2.81
C TYR A 138 -14.74 -13.45 3.54
N GLY A 139 -15.17 -12.20 3.33
CA GLY A 139 -16.32 -11.61 4.05
C GLY A 139 -16.03 -11.12 5.47
N GLU A 140 -14.81 -11.33 5.98
CA GLU A 140 -14.38 -10.86 7.29
C GLU A 140 -13.27 -9.80 7.16
N TRP A 141 -12.91 -9.16 8.29
CA TRP A 141 -11.77 -8.27 8.35
C TRP A 141 -10.46 -9.04 8.25
N ASN A 142 -9.65 -8.64 7.26
CA ASN A 142 -8.30 -9.17 7.03
C ASN A 142 -7.27 -8.07 7.28
N LYS A 143 -6.13 -8.44 7.85
CA LYS A 143 -4.98 -7.56 8.03
C LYS A 143 -3.96 -7.81 6.92
N MET A 144 -3.62 -6.78 6.17
CA MET A 144 -2.56 -6.83 5.18
C MET A 144 -1.38 -5.96 5.61
N LYS A 145 -0.18 -6.46 5.41
CA LYS A 145 1.07 -5.69 5.49
C LYS A 145 1.78 -5.80 4.15
N ILE A 146 2.27 -4.68 3.64
CA ILE A 146 3.09 -4.58 2.44
C ILE A 146 4.37 -3.84 2.83
N GLU A 147 5.52 -4.43 2.54
CA GLU A 147 6.82 -3.79 2.72
C GLU A 147 7.50 -3.63 1.37
N VAL A 148 7.89 -2.39 1.06
CA VAL A 148 8.58 -2.01 -0.16
C VAL A 148 9.89 -1.36 0.25
N ASN A 149 11.01 -2.00 -0.08
CA ASN A 149 12.33 -1.51 0.28
C ASN A 149 13.31 -1.73 -0.89
N GLY A 150 13.76 -0.64 -1.51
CA GLY A 150 14.58 -0.72 -2.71
C GLY A 150 13.85 -1.50 -3.81
N ASN A 151 14.44 -2.61 -4.25
CA ASN A 151 13.89 -3.50 -5.26
C ASN A 151 13.16 -4.74 -4.69
N GLU A 152 12.88 -4.75 -3.39
CA GLU A 152 12.20 -5.86 -2.73
C GLU A 152 10.79 -5.47 -2.29
N VAL A 153 9.85 -6.37 -2.52
CA VAL A 153 8.46 -6.27 -2.06
C VAL A 153 8.06 -7.55 -1.36
N THR A 154 7.51 -7.40 -0.17
CA THR A 154 6.96 -8.53 0.59
C THR A 154 5.53 -8.21 1.01
N SER A 155 4.63 -9.16 0.88
CA SER A 155 3.24 -9.06 1.34
C SER A 155 2.95 -10.10 2.41
N TRP A 156 2.09 -9.72 3.36
CA TRP A 156 1.56 -10.60 4.41
C TRP A 156 0.05 -10.42 4.51
N LEU A 157 -0.64 -11.52 4.73
CA LEU A 157 -2.08 -11.57 5.00
C LEU A 157 -2.32 -12.28 6.33
N ASN A 158 -2.98 -11.61 7.26
CA ASN A 158 -3.27 -12.14 8.60
C ASN A 158 -2.05 -12.72 9.35
N GLY A 159 -0.88 -12.11 9.12
CA GLY A 159 0.40 -12.53 9.71
C GLY A 159 1.15 -13.58 8.90
N LYS A 160 0.52 -14.23 7.91
CA LYS A 160 1.16 -15.17 7.00
C LYS A 160 1.86 -14.42 5.87
N GLN A 161 3.13 -14.68 5.61
CA GLN A 161 3.81 -14.17 4.43
C GLN A 161 3.23 -14.85 3.18
N MET A 162 2.72 -14.04 2.25
CA MET A 162 2.14 -14.51 1.01
C MET A 162 3.21 -14.66 -0.07
N VAL A 163 3.96 -13.58 -0.33
CA VAL A 163 5.05 -13.58 -1.30
C VAL A 163 6.20 -12.69 -0.86
N HIS A 164 7.38 -12.96 -1.42
CA HIS A 164 8.53 -12.08 -1.40
C HIS A 164 9.13 -12.04 -2.81
N LEU A 165 9.31 -10.83 -3.35
CA LEU A 165 9.82 -10.62 -4.70
C LEU A 165 10.96 -9.62 -4.68
N LYS A 166 12.04 -9.92 -5.39
CA LYS A 166 13.10 -8.98 -5.72
C LYS A 166 13.05 -8.69 -7.22
N ASP A 167 12.90 -7.42 -7.59
CA ASP A 167 12.70 -7.01 -8.98
C ASP A 167 13.28 -5.63 -9.24
N GLU A 168 14.23 -5.54 -10.17
CA GLU A 168 14.95 -4.30 -10.49
C GLU A 168 14.04 -3.20 -11.07
N LYS A 169 12.97 -3.58 -11.79
CA LYS A 169 12.03 -2.62 -12.35
C LYS A 169 11.18 -1.99 -11.23
N ILE A 170 10.77 -2.78 -10.25
CA ILE A 170 10.10 -2.26 -9.05
C ILE A 170 11.01 -1.29 -8.31
N GLY A 171 12.32 -1.62 -8.19
CA GLY A 171 13.29 -0.76 -7.53
C GLY A 171 13.44 0.64 -8.14
N LYS A 172 13.20 0.76 -9.43
CA LYS A 172 13.26 2.02 -10.19
C LYS A 172 11.91 2.75 -10.24
N GLY A 173 10.82 2.11 -9.82
CA GLY A 173 9.48 2.69 -9.84
C GLY A 173 9.32 3.83 -8.84
N GLU A 174 8.51 4.80 -9.22
CA GLU A 174 8.10 5.94 -8.40
C GLU A 174 6.60 6.16 -8.54
N GLY A 175 5.95 6.71 -7.53
CA GLY A 175 4.54 7.03 -7.58
C GLY A 175 3.80 6.84 -6.26
N GLY A 176 2.47 6.91 -6.35
CA GLY A 176 1.57 6.83 -5.20
C GLY A 176 1.20 5.40 -4.80
N ILE A 177 0.37 5.35 -3.77
CA ILE A 177 -0.39 4.17 -3.39
C ILE A 177 -1.80 4.35 -3.96
N ALA A 178 -2.36 3.31 -4.59
CA ALA A 178 -3.74 3.34 -5.04
C ALA A 178 -4.51 2.12 -4.53
N LEU A 179 -5.75 2.36 -4.09
CA LEU A 179 -6.74 1.30 -3.84
C LEU A 179 -7.58 1.14 -5.11
N GLN A 180 -7.95 -0.09 -5.44
CA GLN A 180 -8.67 -0.42 -6.67
C GLN A 180 -10.09 -0.88 -6.40
N ILE A 181 -10.98 -0.59 -7.32
CA ILE A 181 -12.18 -1.38 -7.64
C ILE A 181 -11.97 -1.94 -9.04
N HIS A 182 -12.08 -3.27 -9.17
CA HIS A 182 -11.93 -3.97 -10.45
C HIS A 182 -13.16 -3.75 -11.34
N ALA A 183 -12.98 -3.84 -12.66
CA ALA A 183 -14.08 -3.77 -13.60
C ALA A 183 -15.05 -4.96 -13.44
N GLY A 184 -16.28 -4.84 -13.98
CA GLY A 184 -17.30 -5.87 -13.98
C GLY A 184 -18.53 -5.53 -13.12
N GLY A 185 -18.39 -4.62 -12.19
CA GLY A 185 -19.47 -4.19 -11.29
C GLY A 185 -19.79 -5.17 -10.16
N GLY A 186 -20.69 -4.79 -9.27
CA GLY A 186 -21.10 -5.60 -8.11
C GLY A 186 -20.02 -5.76 -7.04
N ILE A 187 -19.00 -4.92 -7.03
CA ILE A 187 -17.88 -4.98 -6.09
C ILE A 187 -18.14 -4.03 -4.93
N LYS A 188 -17.87 -4.52 -3.73
CA LYS A 188 -17.84 -3.70 -2.52
C LYS A 188 -16.74 -4.16 -1.59
N VAL A 189 -15.87 -3.21 -1.20
CA VAL A 189 -14.77 -3.44 -0.27
C VAL A 189 -14.74 -2.34 0.78
N ARG A 190 -14.50 -2.71 2.03
CA ARG A 190 -14.30 -1.78 3.14
C ARG A 190 -12.85 -1.78 3.57
N TRP A 191 -12.39 -0.64 4.01
CA TRP A 191 -11.01 -0.40 4.42
C TRP A 191 -10.95 0.39 5.72
N LYS A 192 -9.99 0.07 6.58
CA LYS A 192 -9.68 0.86 7.78
C LYS A 192 -8.23 0.68 8.20
N ASN A 193 -7.80 1.45 9.19
CA ASN A 193 -6.48 1.35 9.78
C ASN A 193 -5.32 1.42 8.76
N LEU A 194 -5.51 2.22 7.68
CA LEU A 194 -4.47 2.45 6.69
C LEU A 194 -3.36 3.29 7.31
N ARG A 195 -2.22 2.69 7.54
CA ARG A 195 -1.08 3.34 8.19
C ARG A 195 0.20 3.05 7.42
N ILE A 196 1.04 4.06 7.30
CA ILE A 196 2.32 3.95 6.60
C ILE A 196 3.47 4.36 7.51
N LYS A 197 4.60 3.66 7.33
CA LYS A 197 5.90 4.03 7.88
C LYS A 197 6.86 4.13 6.71
N GLU A 198 7.32 5.34 6.39
CA GLU A 198 8.37 5.53 5.37
C GLU A 198 9.69 4.95 5.89
N LEU A 199 10.44 4.30 5.01
CA LEU A 199 11.78 3.78 5.26
C LEU A 199 12.82 4.70 4.63
N LYS A 200 14.04 4.68 5.16
CA LYS A 200 15.16 5.49 4.64
C LYS A 200 15.75 4.85 3.39
#